data_c8e15f1ccf9edd37f1a10a9787faeac9
#
_entry.id   c8e15f1ccf9edd37f1a10a9787faeac9
#
_cell.length_a   1.000
_cell.length_b   1.000
_cell.length_c   1.000
_cell.angle_alpha   90.00
_cell.angle_beta   90.00
_cell.angle_gamma   90.00
#
_symmetry.space_group_name_H-M   'P 1'
#
loop_
_entity.id
_entity.type
_entity.pdbx_description
1 polymer ?
#
loop_
_entity_poly.entity_id
_entity_poly.type
_entity_poly.pdbx_seq_one_letter_code
_entity_poly.pdbx_strand_id
1 'polypeptide(L)'
;MELRNFINGKFIESISKQNIPVLNPSNQKIVGNIDEALDEEINLAFESAKKTFDKRVLVDMDAKEKSIMMTAIANKLREKKLEGGKILSQENGKTLAQCVGEFEGAANTFDFYAGLTDKIEHKIIPS
;
A
#
# COMPACT_ATOMS: atom_id res chain seq x y z
N MET A 1 2.08 10.51 -15.50
CA MET A 1 2.70 9.38 -14.74
C MET A 1 2.10 8.09 -15.28
N GLU A 2 2.90 7.10 -15.56
CA GLU A 2 2.44 5.77 -15.97
C GLU A 2 2.66 4.80 -14.81
N LEU A 3 1.61 4.09 -14.43
CA LEU A 3 1.62 3.12 -13.33
C LEU A 3 1.38 1.72 -13.89
N ARG A 4 2.39 0.86 -13.72
CA ARG A 4 2.33 -0.55 -14.10
C ARG A 4 1.77 -1.41 -12.96
N ASN A 5 1.25 -2.57 -13.30
CA ASN A 5 0.84 -3.57 -12.32
C ASN A 5 2.04 -4.06 -11.52
N PHE A 6 1.89 -4.16 -10.19
CA PHE A 6 2.94 -4.65 -9.29
C PHE A 6 2.56 -6.03 -8.76
N ILE A 7 3.22 -7.07 -9.24
CA ILE A 7 2.91 -8.46 -8.89
C ILE A 7 4.19 -9.19 -8.52
N ASN A 8 4.16 -9.94 -7.42
CA ASN A 8 5.29 -10.73 -6.93
C ASN A 8 6.60 -9.93 -6.81
N GLY A 9 6.50 -8.70 -6.28
CA GLY A 9 7.65 -7.82 -6.03
C GLY A 9 8.22 -7.13 -7.27
N LYS A 10 7.52 -7.17 -8.42
CA LYS A 10 7.99 -6.57 -9.68
C LYS A 10 6.90 -5.77 -10.36
N PHE A 11 7.29 -4.68 -11.03
CA PHE A 11 6.43 -4.01 -11.98
C PHE A 11 6.43 -4.79 -13.29
N ILE A 12 5.25 -5.11 -13.80
CA ILE A 12 5.03 -5.84 -15.06
C ILE A 12 4.25 -4.98 -16.04
N GLU A 13 4.51 -5.15 -17.33
CA GLU A 13 3.70 -4.54 -18.40
C GLU A 13 2.39 -5.31 -18.51
N SER A 14 1.27 -4.57 -18.70
CA SER A 14 -0.03 -5.20 -18.92
C SER A 14 -0.07 -5.97 -20.23
N ILE A 15 -0.69 -7.14 -20.19
CA ILE A 15 -0.96 -7.98 -21.38
C ILE A 15 -1.93 -7.27 -22.31
N SER A 16 -2.91 -6.54 -21.77
CA SER A 16 -3.91 -5.80 -22.55
C SER A 16 -3.31 -4.67 -23.38
N LYS A 17 -2.19 -4.09 -22.92
CA LYS A 17 -1.60 -2.85 -23.44
C LYS A 17 -2.58 -1.66 -23.45
N GLN A 18 -3.67 -1.76 -22.70
CA GLN A 18 -4.66 -0.69 -22.51
C GLN A 18 -4.39 0.04 -21.20
N ASN A 19 -4.76 1.32 -21.18
CA ASN A 19 -4.55 2.19 -20.04
C ASN A 19 -5.86 2.82 -19.59
N ILE A 20 -6.03 2.94 -18.29
CA ILE A 20 -7.13 3.65 -17.65
C ILE A 20 -6.61 5.04 -17.26
N PRO A 21 -7.17 6.14 -17.83
CA PRO A 21 -6.73 7.47 -17.47
C PRO A 21 -7.20 7.86 -16.07
N VAL A 22 -6.30 8.44 -15.27
CA VAL A 22 -6.62 9.04 -13.98
C VAL A 22 -6.84 10.53 -14.17
N LEU A 23 -8.03 11.01 -13.83
CA LEU A 23 -8.42 12.40 -14.01
C LEU A 23 -8.30 13.18 -12.70
N ASN A 24 -7.78 14.39 -12.78
CA ASN A 24 -7.86 15.35 -11.68
C ASN A 24 -9.30 15.87 -11.60
N PRO A 25 -10.03 15.65 -10.50
CA PRO A 25 -11.42 16.05 -10.38
C PRO A 25 -11.61 17.59 -10.37
N SER A 26 -10.58 18.36 -10.03
CA SER A 26 -10.66 19.82 -9.98
C SER A 26 -10.65 20.48 -11.37
N ASN A 27 -10.03 19.85 -12.37
CA ASN A 27 -9.84 20.47 -13.70
C ASN A 27 -10.01 19.52 -14.87
N GLN A 28 -10.35 18.25 -14.61
CA GLN A 28 -10.59 17.18 -15.59
C GLN A 28 -9.37 16.84 -16.48
N LYS A 29 -8.16 17.26 -16.09
CA LYS A 29 -6.94 16.92 -16.82
C LYS A 29 -6.43 15.55 -16.40
N ILE A 30 -5.86 14.82 -17.34
CA ILE A 30 -5.21 13.54 -17.07
C ILE A 30 -3.93 13.80 -16.24
N VAL A 31 -3.81 13.15 -15.10
CA VAL A 31 -2.63 13.20 -14.21
C VAL A 31 -1.75 11.97 -14.35
N GLY A 32 -2.29 10.90 -14.87
CA GLY A 32 -1.56 9.66 -15.11
C GLY A 32 -2.42 8.62 -15.81
N ASN A 33 -1.79 7.50 -16.15
CA ASN A 33 -2.44 6.32 -16.69
C ASN A 33 -2.09 5.11 -15.83
N ILE A 34 -3.03 4.20 -15.66
CA ILE A 34 -2.86 2.93 -14.95
C ILE A 34 -2.99 1.84 -15.99
N ASP A 35 -2.07 0.88 -16.02
CA ASP A 35 -2.19 -0.29 -16.87
C ASP A 35 -3.43 -1.10 -16.47
N GLU A 36 -4.30 -1.41 -17.43
CA GLU A 36 -5.44 -2.29 -17.23
C GLU A 36 -4.95 -3.74 -17.04
N ALA A 37 -5.42 -4.41 -15.99
CA ALA A 37 -5.12 -5.82 -15.75
C ALA A 37 -6.19 -6.73 -16.37
N LEU A 38 -5.76 -7.79 -17.05
CA LEU A 38 -6.62 -8.89 -17.48
C LEU A 38 -6.73 -9.99 -16.40
N ASP A 39 -7.65 -10.90 -16.57
CA ASP A 39 -7.90 -12.02 -15.64
C ASP A 39 -6.64 -12.84 -15.36
N GLU A 40 -5.76 -13.00 -16.32
CA GLU A 40 -4.48 -13.70 -16.17
C GLU A 40 -3.56 -13.01 -15.16
N GLU A 41 -3.45 -11.69 -15.22
CA GLU A 41 -2.62 -10.89 -14.29
C GLU A 41 -3.26 -10.83 -12.90
N ILE A 42 -4.60 -10.75 -12.85
CA ILE A 42 -5.35 -10.82 -11.59
C ILE A 42 -5.11 -12.17 -10.91
N ASN A 43 -5.19 -13.27 -11.66
CA ASN A 43 -4.91 -14.61 -11.14
C ASN A 43 -3.45 -14.75 -10.65
N LEU A 44 -2.47 -14.22 -11.39
CA LEU A 44 -1.07 -14.19 -10.95
C LEU A 44 -0.89 -13.42 -9.63
N ALA A 45 -1.60 -12.30 -9.46
CA ALA A 45 -1.58 -11.54 -8.22
C ALA A 45 -2.16 -12.35 -7.05
N PHE A 46 -3.31 -13.01 -7.27
CA PHE A 46 -3.91 -13.91 -6.28
C PHE A 46 -3.01 -15.07 -5.90
N GLU A 47 -2.43 -15.75 -6.88
CA GLU A 47 -1.49 -16.86 -6.62
C GLU A 47 -0.26 -16.40 -5.83
N SER A 48 0.30 -15.23 -6.16
CA SER A 48 1.42 -14.65 -5.43
C SER A 48 1.06 -14.35 -3.97
N ALA A 49 -0.10 -13.73 -3.75
CA ALA A 49 -0.59 -13.44 -2.40
C ALA A 49 -0.87 -14.73 -1.61
N LYS A 50 -1.56 -15.70 -2.22
CA LYS A 50 -1.85 -17.00 -1.61
C LYS A 50 -0.58 -17.75 -1.23
N LYS A 51 0.42 -17.79 -2.12
CA LYS A 51 1.70 -18.44 -1.85
C LYS A 51 2.42 -17.83 -0.65
N THR A 52 2.36 -16.50 -0.50
CA THR A 52 2.95 -15.80 0.63
C THR A 52 2.18 -16.07 1.92
N PHE A 53 0.85 -16.09 1.84
CA PHE A 53 -0.03 -16.45 2.96
C PHE A 53 0.20 -17.88 3.44
N ASP A 54 0.21 -18.87 2.52
CA ASP A 54 0.42 -20.29 2.84
C ASP A 54 1.80 -20.54 3.47
N LYS A 55 2.81 -19.74 3.10
CA LYS A 55 4.14 -19.76 3.73
C LYS A 55 4.18 -19.09 5.11
N ARG A 56 3.08 -18.49 5.56
CA ARG A 56 2.94 -17.82 6.88
C ARG A 56 4.00 -16.75 7.16
N VAL A 57 4.56 -16.12 6.11
CA VAL A 57 5.71 -15.22 6.21
C VAL A 57 5.55 -14.16 7.30
N LEU A 58 4.38 -13.49 7.37
CA LEU A 58 4.13 -12.48 8.39
C LEU A 58 3.67 -13.09 9.72
N VAL A 59 3.00 -14.24 9.71
CA VAL A 59 2.47 -14.87 10.93
C VAL A 59 3.61 -15.40 11.79
N ASP A 60 4.57 -16.06 11.16
CA ASP A 60 5.68 -16.72 11.85
C ASP A 60 6.90 -15.78 12.05
N MET A 61 6.84 -14.56 11.52
CA MET A 61 7.86 -13.53 11.75
C MET A 61 7.93 -13.15 13.23
N ASP A 62 9.12 -13.01 13.77
CA ASP A 62 9.34 -12.55 15.14
C ASP A 62 8.72 -11.18 15.42
N ALA A 63 8.19 -10.97 16.63
CA ALA A 63 7.52 -9.73 17.02
C ALA A 63 8.43 -8.49 16.86
N LYS A 64 9.72 -8.64 17.19
CA LYS A 64 10.71 -7.57 17.05
C LYS A 64 10.98 -7.25 15.58
N GLU A 65 11.06 -8.26 14.72
CA GLU A 65 11.23 -8.07 13.28
C GLU A 65 10.01 -7.37 12.66
N LYS A 66 8.78 -7.77 13.07
CA LYS A 66 7.54 -7.06 12.67
C LYS A 66 7.58 -5.59 13.07
N SER A 67 7.96 -5.30 14.32
CA SER A 67 8.08 -3.93 14.82
C SER A 67 9.06 -3.10 13.98
N ILE A 68 10.25 -3.64 13.72
CA ILE A 68 11.26 -2.97 12.89
C ILE A 68 10.74 -2.70 11.47
N MET A 69 10.10 -3.69 10.85
CA MET A 69 9.53 -3.55 9.52
C MET A 69 8.44 -2.46 9.48
N MET A 70 7.51 -2.45 10.44
CA MET A 70 6.44 -1.47 10.50
C MET A 70 6.96 -0.06 10.75
N THR A 71 7.96 0.10 11.64
CA THR A 71 8.64 1.38 11.87
C THR A 71 9.36 1.87 10.62
N ALA A 72 9.99 0.97 9.86
CA ALA A 72 10.62 1.33 8.59
C ALA A 72 9.61 1.85 7.56
N ILE A 73 8.41 1.24 7.49
CA ILE A 73 7.30 1.71 6.65
C ILE A 73 6.85 3.12 7.09
N ALA A 74 6.64 3.34 8.41
CA ALA A 74 6.26 4.65 8.95
C ALA A 74 7.26 5.75 8.56
N ASN A 75 8.55 5.46 8.73
CA ASN A 75 9.61 6.40 8.35
C ASN A 75 9.60 6.70 6.84
N LYS A 76 9.36 5.68 5.99
CA LYS A 76 9.28 5.85 4.56
C LYS A 76 8.07 6.70 4.13
N LEU A 77 6.93 6.51 4.78
CA LEU A 77 5.74 7.35 4.57
C LEU A 77 6.02 8.82 4.91
N ARG A 78 6.70 9.10 6.03
CA ARG A 78 7.09 10.47 6.41
C ARG A 78 8.08 11.10 5.43
N GLU A 79 9.09 10.33 5.00
CA GLU A 79 10.05 10.76 3.98
C GLU A 79 9.34 11.18 2.68
N LYS A 80 8.34 10.42 2.27
CA LYS A 80 7.62 10.58 1.01
C LYS A 80 6.34 11.44 1.09
N LYS A 81 5.97 11.95 2.25
CA LYS A 81 4.67 12.61 2.48
C LYS A 81 4.38 13.79 1.56
N LEU A 82 5.40 14.59 1.21
CA LEU A 82 5.19 15.73 0.33
C LEU A 82 5.01 15.30 -1.13
N GLU A 83 5.80 14.33 -1.59
CA GLU A 83 5.72 13.78 -2.94
C GLU A 83 4.39 13.03 -3.13
N GLY A 84 4.09 12.10 -2.23
CA GLY A 84 2.85 11.33 -2.26
C GLY A 84 1.61 12.20 -2.03
N GLY A 85 1.68 13.18 -1.14
CA GLY A 85 0.59 14.12 -0.90
C GLY A 85 0.23 14.95 -2.13
N LYS A 86 1.21 15.34 -2.96
CA LYS A 86 0.95 16.03 -4.24
C LYS A 86 0.19 15.11 -5.21
N ILE A 87 0.62 13.86 -5.34
CA ILE A 87 -0.03 12.87 -6.21
C ILE A 87 -1.47 12.64 -5.73
N LEU A 88 -1.65 12.37 -4.45
CA LEU A 88 -2.94 12.13 -3.83
C LEU A 88 -3.90 13.33 -4.01
N SER A 89 -3.41 14.56 -3.85
CA SER A 89 -4.19 15.78 -4.07
C SER A 89 -4.66 15.92 -5.52
N GLN A 90 -3.81 15.59 -6.48
CA GLN A 90 -4.16 15.64 -7.90
C GLN A 90 -5.18 14.55 -8.29
N GLU A 91 -5.10 13.37 -7.67
CA GLU A 91 -5.96 12.24 -7.99
C GLU A 91 -7.35 12.36 -7.36
N ASN A 92 -7.45 12.80 -6.11
CA ASN A 92 -8.71 12.81 -5.37
C ASN A 92 -9.33 14.21 -5.14
N GLY A 93 -8.61 15.26 -5.46
CA GLY A 93 -9.09 16.65 -5.35
C GLY A 93 -9.06 17.24 -3.93
N LYS A 94 -8.53 16.55 -2.92
CA LYS A 94 -8.31 17.12 -1.58
C LYS A 94 -7.22 18.19 -1.60
N THR A 95 -7.21 19.04 -0.59
CA THR A 95 -6.12 20.03 -0.45
C THR A 95 -4.78 19.35 -0.17
N LEU A 96 -3.69 19.95 -0.62
CA LEU A 96 -2.34 19.39 -0.38
C LEU A 96 -2.05 19.18 1.12
N ALA A 97 -2.49 20.13 1.97
CA ALA A 97 -2.29 20.01 3.41
C ALA A 97 -2.99 18.78 4.01
N GLN A 98 -4.21 18.50 3.57
CA GLN A 98 -4.94 17.29 3.99
C GLN A 98 -4.23 16.02 3.52
N CYS A 99 -3.81 15.98 2.25
CA CYS A 99 -3.13 14.81 1.70
C CYS A 99 -1.78 14.52 2.37
N VAL A 100 -0.99 15.56 2.68
CA VAL A 100 0.25 15.41 3.47
C VAL A 100 -0.05 14.92 4.88
N GLY A 101 -1.15 15.41 5.51
CA GLY A 101 -1.63 14.93 6.81
C GLY A 101 -2.04 13.46 6.81
N GLU A 102 -2.61 12.95 5.70
CA GLU A 102 -2.97 11.54 5.57
C GLU A 102 -1.73 10.61 5.56
N PHE A 103 -0.64 11.02 4.92
CA PHE A 103 0.63 10.30 5.00
C PHE A 103 1.19 10.25 6.42
N GLU A 104 1.10 11.37 7.16
CA GLU A 104 1.52 11.40 8.57
C GLU A 104 0.60 10.54 9.44
N GLY A 105 -0.72 10.58 9.21
CA GLY A 105 -1.69 9.72 9.89
C GLY A 105 -1.44 8.24 9.65
N ALA A 106 -1.16 7.85 8.40
CA ALA A 106 -0.78 6.48 8.06
C ALA A 106 0.51 6.05 8.76
N ALA A 107 1.55 6.92 8.78
CA ALA A 107 2.79 6.64 9.48
C ALA A 107 2.57 6.43 10.98
N ASN A 108 1.75 7.28 11.62
CA ASN A 108 1.42 7.15 13.04
C ASN A 108 0.66 5.84 13.34
N THR A 109 -0.18 5.39 12.42
CA THR A 109 -0.87 4.10 12.53
C THR A 109 0.13 2.94 12.50
N PHE A 110 1.10 2.96 11.59
CA PHE A 110 2.16 1.95 11.55
C PHE A 110 3.00 1.94 12.84
N ASP A 111 3.39 3.12 13.37
CA ASP A 111 4.14 3.21 14.63
C ASP A 111 3.34 2.67 15.82
N PHE A 112 2.03 2.99 15.87
CA PHE A 112 1.16 2.45 16.93
C PHE A 112 1.14 0.93 16.91
N TYR A 113 0.90 0.31 15.76
CA TYR A 113 0.87 -1.15 15.63
C TYR A 113 2.26 -1.78 15.75
N ALA A 114 3.33 -1.10 15.37
CA ALA A 114 4.70 -1.54 15.63
C ALA A 114 4.95 -1.71 17.14
N GLY A 115 4.39 -0.81 17.97
CA GLY A 115 4.47 -0.89 19.44
C GLY A 115 3.58 -1.98 20.06
N LEU A 116 2.67 -2.60 19.30
CA LEU A 116 1.79 -3.66 19.78
C LEU A 116 2.21 -5.08 19.38
N THR A 117 3.26 -5.24 18.60
CA THR A 117 3.65 -6.55 18.04
C THR A 117 3.97 -7.61 19.09
N ASP A 118 4.45 -7.20 20.26
CA ASP A 118 4.80 -8.06 21.40
C ASP A 118 3.74 -8.04 22.52
N LYS A 119 2.57 -7.39 22.30
CA LYS A 119 1.54 -7.19 23.31
C LYS A 119 0.22 -7.87 22.94
N ILE A 120 0.28 -8.93 22.13
CA ILE A 120 -0.92 -9.69 21.74
C ILE A 120 -1.34 -10.58 22.91
N GLU A 121 -2.48 -10.27 23.50
CA GLU A 121 -3.07 -11.04 24.59
C GLU A 121 -4.17 -11.97 24.07
N HIS A 122 -4.25 -13.16 24.66
CA HIS A 122 -5.32 -14.12 24.40
C HIS A 122 -6.07 -14.41 25.70
N LYS A 123 -7.41 -14.46 25.61
CA LYS A 123 -8.27 -14.89 26.73
C LYS A 123 -8.80 -16.28 26.46
N ILE A 124 -8.57 -17.21 27.40
CA ILE A 124 -9.20 -18.53 27.40
C ILE A 124 -10.46 -18.42 28.26
N ILE A 125 -11.60 -18.68 27.67
CA ILE A 125 -12.89 -18.75 28.41
C ILE A 125 -13.06 -20.21 28.80
N PRO A 126 -12.98 -20.56 30.10
CA PRO A 126 -13.22 -21.95 30.54
C PRO A 126 -14.67 -22.32 30.25
N SER A 127 -14.87 -23.52 29.68
CA SER A 127 -16.16 -24.14 29.40
C SER A 127 -16.76 -24.73 30.66
#